data_57a29d6ca30c32c07b245d1925a59194
#
_entry.id   57a29d6ca30c32c07b245d1925a59194
#
_cell.length_a   1.000
_cell.length_b   1.000
_cell.length_c   1.000
_cell.angle_alpha   90.00
_cell.angle_beta   90.00
_cell.angle_gamma   90.00
#
_symmetry.space_group_name_H-M   'P 1'
#
loop_
_entity.id
_entity.type
_entity.pdbx_description
1 polymer ?
#
loop_
_entity_poly.entity_id
_entity_poly.type
_entity_poly.pdbx_seq_one_letter_code
_entity_poly.pdbx_strand_id
1 'polypeptide(L)'
;MKFTLKSLAKLGLLPLLAILSVGSSSAQTDLGKTIMEKLTARVAKLESACAEDIQKYCSTVTPGEGRMIYCMEAHEDKISPKCTFELGEAATGVQTAADALKDAVIACKAEISGVCGKTLPGQGRIAACLLSNKSTASAGCVEAVQKIESMAAQ
;
A
#
# COMPACT_ATOMS: atom_id res chain seq x y z
N MET A 1 18.87 -28.40 59.71
CA MET A 1 19.59 -27.14 59.80
C MET A 1 18.66 -26.04 59.37
N LYS A 2 18.21 -25.21 60.29
CA LYS A 2 17.27 -24.10 60.07
C LYS A 2 18.10 -22.88 59.66
N PHE A 3 17.95 -22.38 58.44
CA PHE A 3 18.50 -21.08 58.08
C PHE A 3 17.40 -20.02 58.19
N THR A 4 17.61 -19.12 59.08
CA THR A 4 16.77 -18.00 59.46
C THR A 4 16.82 -16.92 58.37
N LEU A 5 15.67 -16.54 57.87
CA LEU A 5 15.41 -15.39 57.02
C LEU A 5 15.40 -14.13 57.93
N LYS A 6 16.51 -13.41 58.03
CA LYS A 6 16.50 -12.05 58.54
C LYS A 6 17.71 -11.27 58.03
N SER A 7 17.43 -10.10 57.56
CA SER A 7 18.36 -9.02 57.15
C SER A 7 18.78 -9.03 55.68
N LEU A 8 18.04 -8.24 54.89
CA LEU A 8 18.57 -7.31 53.88
C LEU A 8 17.43 -6.40 53.39
N ALA A 9 16.91 -5.59 54.32
CA ALA A 9 16.22 -4.34 53.95
C ALA A 9 17.28 -3.25 53.90
N LYS A 10 17.62 -2.74 52.73
CA LYS A 10 18.19 -1.45 52.40
C LYS A 10 19.11 -1.55 51.20
N LEU A 11 18.55 -1.37 50.01
CA LEU A 11 19.13 -0.55 48.93
C LEU A 11 18.01 -0.35 47.91
N GLY A 12 17.44 0.83 47.92
CA GLY A 12 16.49 1.27 46.92
C GLY A 12 17.21 1.43 45.61
N LEU A 13 16.97 0.49 44.73
CA LEU A 13 17.27 0.63 43.32
C LEU A 13 15.94 0.40 42.59
N LEU A 14 15.21 1.48 42.37
CA LEU A 14 14.09 1.55 41.46
C LEU A 14 14.61 1.22 40.04
N PRO A 15 14.16 0.14 39.39
CA PRO A 15 14.38 0.02 37.98
C PRO A 15 13.47 1.04 37.29
N LEU A 16 14.09 2.06 36.70
CA LEU A 16 13.49 2.96 35.73
C LEU A 16 13.09 2.08 34.54
N LEU A 17 11.85 1.59 34.54
CA LEU A 17 11.25 0.97 33.37
C LEU A 17 11.12 2.06 32.32
N ALA A 18 12.11 2.18 31.44
CA ALA A 18 11.99 2.88 30.18
C ALA A 18 10.96 2.10 29.34
N ILE A 19 9.71 2.57 29.38
CA ILE A 19 8.67 2.16 28.44
C ILE A 19 9.11 2.72 27.08
N LEU A 20 9.84 1.92 26.32
CA LEU A 20 10.03 2.11 24.90
C LEU A 20 8.65 1.93 24.25
N SER A 21 7.96 3.06 24.05
CA SER A 21 6.75 3.14 23.26
C SER A 21 7.09 2.77 21.80
N VAL A 22 6.97 1.47 21.49
CA VAL A 22 6.95 0.95 20.11
C VAL A 22 5.57 1.32 19.54
N GLY A 23 5.40 2.59 19.22
CA GLY A 23 4.18 3.09 18.60
C GLY A 23 4.45 3.55 17.18
N SER A 24 4.49 2.63 16.20
CA SER A 24 4.52 3.04 14.79
C SER A 24 4.07 1.96 13.78
N SER A 25 3.70 0.75 14.21
CA SER A 25 3.35 -0.32 13.26
C SER A 25 1.90 -0.30 12.76
N SER A 26 0.98 0.35 13.48
CA SER A 26 -0.46 0.26 13.19
C SER A 26 -0.88 1.06 11.94
N ALA A 27 -0.40 2.29 11.78
CA ALA A 27 -0.80 3.16 10.67
C ALA A 27 -0.32 2.65 9.29
N GLN A 28 0.78 1.91 9.25
CA GLN A 28 1.35 1.36 8.01
C GLN A 28 0.57 0.15 7.51
N THR A 29 0.05 -0.68 8.42
CA THR A 29 -0.83 -1.80 8.09
C THR A 29 -2.20 -1.33 7.60
N ASP A 30 -2.70 -0.22 8.13
CA ASP A 30 -4.01 0.32 7.79
C ASP A 30 -4.04 0.90 6.36
N LEU A 31 -3.02 1.65 5.93
CA LEU A 31 -2.98 2.18 4.56
C LEU A 31 -2.86 1.05 3.53
N GLY A 32 -1.98 0.08 3.75
CA GLY A 32 -1.82 -1.07 2.86
C GLY A 32 -3.12 -1.88 2.74
N LYS A 33 -3.81 -2.10 3.85
CA LYS A 33 -5.10 -2.78 3.90
C LYS A 33 -6.16 -2.00 3.12
N THR A 34 -6.28 -0.69 3.35
CA THR A 34 -7.22 0.18 2.64
C THR A 34 -6.98 0.17 1.13
N ILE A 35 -5.72 0.23 0.68
CA ILE A 35 -5.38 0.14 -0.75
C ILE A 35 -5.82 -1.20 -1.32
N MET A 36 -5.53 -2.31 -0.63
CA MET A 36 -5.91 -3.65 -1.08
C MET A 36 -7.43 -3.84 -1.15
N GLU A 37 -8.17 -3.37 -0.17
CA GLU A 37 -9.64 -3.41 -0.16
C GLU A 37 -10.22 -2.65 -1.35
N LYS A 38 -9.69 -1.45 -1.65
CA LYS A 38 -10.14 -0.65 -2.79
C LYS A 38 -9.78 -1.26 -4.13
N LEU A 39 -8.58 -1.82 -4.27
CA LEU A 39 -8.20 -2.55 -5.47
C LEU A 39 -9.12 -3.74 -5.70
N THR A 40 -9.41 -4.53 -4.67
CA THR A 40 -10.32 -5.67 -4.74
C THR A 40 -11.73 -5.23 -5.14
N ALA A 41 -12.24 -4.14 -4.58
CA ALA A 41 -13.56 -3.61 -4.94
C ALA A 41 -13.61 -3.12 -6.40
N ARG A 42 -12.55 -2.47 -6.89
CA ARG A 42 -12.46 -2.02 -8.30
C ARG A 42 -12.39 -3.22 -9.27
N VAL A 43 -11.62 -4.24 -8.93
CA VAL A 43 -11.56 -5.49 -9.72
C VAL A 43 -12.93 -6.16 -9.76
N ALA A 44 -13.61 -6.31 -8.63
CA ALA A 44 -14.96 -6.90 -8.57
C ALA A 44 -15.99 -6.10 -9.39
N LYS A 45 -15.89 -4.76 -9.38
CA LYS A 45 -16.75 -3.90 -10.21
C LYS A 45 -16.49 -4.13 -11.69
N LEU A 46 -15.23 -4.18 -12.10
CA LEU A 46 -14.83 -4.45 -13.49
C LEU A 46 -15.29 -5.83 -13.93
N GLU A 47 -15.04 -6.87 -13.13
CA GLU A 47 -15.50 -8.24 -13.41
C GLU A 47 -17.02 -8.32 -13.56
N SER A 48 -17.76 -7.66 -12.67
CA SER A 48 -19.23 -7.59 -12.76
C SER A 48 -19.72 -6.85 -14.00
N ALA A 49 -19.05 -5.76 -14.39
CA ALA A 49 -19.43 -5.00 -15.57
C ALA A 49 -19.17 -5.75 -16.88
N CYS A 50 -18.10 -6.56 -16.90
CA CYS A 50 -17.64 -7.29 -18.07
C CYS A 50 -18.03 -8.78 -18.09
N ALA A 51 -18.82 -9.25 -17.11
CA ALA A 51 -19.10 -10.68 -16.92
C ALA A 51 -19.63 -11.38 -18.20
N GLU A 52 -20.60 -10.77 -18.87
CA GLU A 52 -21.20 -11.30 -20.10
C GLU A 52 -20.20 -11.30 -21.27
N ASP A 53 -19.42 -10.23 -21.40
CA ASP A 53 -18.40 -10.10 -22.43
C ASP A 53 -17.27 -11.12 -22.24
N ILE A 54 -16.81 -11.29 -20.99
CA ILE A 54 -15.80 -12.30 -20.60
C ILE A 54 -16.31 -13.69 -20.96
N GLN A 55 -17.55 -14.02 -20.63
CA GLN A 55 -18.13 -15.32 -20.92
C GLN A 55 -18.26 -15.55 -22.43
N LYS A 56 -18.61 -14.52 -23.19
CA LYS A 56 -18.83 -14.60 -24.61
C LYS A 56 -17.55 -14.68 -25.42
N TYR A 57 -16.55 -13.90 -25.08
CA TYR A 57 -15.35 -13.73 -25.90
C TYR A 57 -14.08 -14.31 -25.29
N CYS A 58 -14.03 -14.45 -23.95
CA CYS A 58 -12.81 -14.78 -23.21
C CYS A 58 -12.96 -16.02 -22.29
N SER A 59 -14.03 -16.80 -22.45
CA SER A 59 -14.33 -17.97 -21.59
C SER A 59 -13.24 -19.05 -21.59
N THR A 60 -12.41 -19.12 -22.63
CA THR A 60 -11.31 -20.09 -22.75
C THR A 60 -9.99 -19.56 -22.20
N VAL A 61 -9.95 -18.30 -21.78
CA VAL A 61 -8.74 -17.66 -21.26
C VAL A 61 -8.60 -17.93 -19.76
N THR A 62 -7.51 -18.56 -19.37
CA THR A 62 -7.19 -18.76 -17.95
C THR A 62 -6.83 -17.41 -17.30
N PRO A 63 -7.50 -16.99 -16.19
CA PRO A 63 -7.18 -15.75 -15.50
C PRO A 63 -5.73 -15.72 -14.99
N GLY A 64 -5.20 -14.51 -14.86
CA GLY A 64 -3.85 -14.24 -14.36
C GLY A 64 -2.96 -13.54 -15.39
N GLU A 65 -1.88 -12.92 -14.93
CA GLU A 65 -0.84 -12.24 -15.73
C GLU A 65 -1.39 -11.26 -16.78
N GLY A 66 -2.54 -10.66 -16.54
CA GLY A 66 -3.18 -9.72 -17.47
C GLY A 66 -3.86 -10.37 -18.69
N ARG A 67 -3.84 -11.71 -18.82
CA ARG A 67 -4.39 -12.42 -19.99
C ARG A 67 -5.84 -12.05 -20.29
N MET A 68 -6.65 -11.84 -19.25
CA MET A 68 -8.04 -11.44 -19.41
C MET A 68 -8.14 -10.04 -20.03
N ILE A 69 -7.29 -9.11 -19.61
CA ILE A 69 -7.24 -7.74 -20.15
C ILE A 69 -6.86 -7.79 -21.62
N TYR A 70 -5.82 -8.50 -21.99
CA TYR A 70 -5.43 -8.67 -23.41
C TYR A 70 -6.51 -9.31 -24.28
N CYS A 71 -7.26 -10.27 -23.71
CA CYS A 71 -8.40 -10.85 -24.42
C CYS A 71 -9.50 -9.82 -24.67
N MET A 72 -9.83 -9.02 -23.63
CA MET A 72 -10.85 -7.97 -23.77
C MET A 72 -10.42 -6.88 -24.75
N GLU A 73 -9.14 -6.48 -24.74
CA GLU A 73 -8.57 -5.56 -25.72
C GLU A 73 -8.65 -6.10 -27.15
N ALA A 74 -8.38 -7.39 -27.34
CA ALA A 74 -8.51 -8.03 -28.67
C ALA A 74 -9.95 -8.05 -29.20
N HIS A 75 -10.93 -7.82 -28.36
CA HIS A 75 -12.36 -7.78 -28.67
C HIS A 75 -13.00 -6.41 -28.39
N GLU A 76 -12.20 -5.33 -28.31
CA GLU A 76 -12.66 -3.99 -27.93
C GLU A 76 -13.83 -3.46 -28.78
N ASP A 77 -13.90 -3.87 -30.04
CA ASP A 77 -14.95 -3.52 -31.00
C ASP A 77 -16.29 -4.25 -30.73
N LYS A 78 -16.31 -5.25 -29.87
CA LYS A 78 -17.44 -6.16 -29.63
C LYS A 78 -17.93 -6.18 -28.19
N ILE A 79 -17.13 -5.71 -27.26
CA ILE A 79 -17.51 -5.66 -25.84
C ILE A 79 -18.58 -4.59 -25.60
N SER A 80 -19.37 -4.79 -24.55
CA SER A 80 -20.47 -3.89 -24.21
C SER A 80 -19.95 -2.50 -23.80
N PRO A 81 -20.74 -1.42 -24.06
CA PRO A 81 -20.38 -0.07 -23.63
C PRO A 81 -20.11 0.03 -22.12
N LYS A 82 -20.79 -0.76 -21.31
CA LYS A 82 -20.60 -0.81 -19.87
C LYS A 82 -19.21 -1.36 -19.51
N CYS A 83 -18.81 -2.44 -20.16
CA CYS A 83 -17.47 -3.02 -19.97
C CYS A 83 -16.39 -2.08 -20.48
N THR A 84 -16.55 -1.49 -21.67
CA THR A 84 -15.62 -0.50 -22.23
C THR A 84 -15.41 0.68 -21.28
N PHE A 85 -16.49 1.20 -20.69
CA PHE A 85 -16.41 2.30 -19.73
C PHE A 85 -15.59 1.91 -18.48
N GLU A 86 -15.88 0.77 -17.86
CA GLU A 86 -15.18 0.32 -16.65
C GLU A 86 -13.69 -0.03 -16.93
N LEU A 87 -13.37 -0.56 -18.11
CA LEU A 87 -11.98 -0.77 -18.54
C LEU A 87 -11.23 0.55 -18.66
N GLY A 88 -11.86 1.56 -19.26
CA GLY A 88 -11.29 2.92 -19.39
C GLY A 88 -11.04 3.57 -18.04
N GLU A 89 -12.01 3.47 -17.11
CA GLU A 89 -11.86 3.96 -15.73
C GLU A 89 -10.72 3.24 -15.00
N ALA A 90 -10.62 1.92 -15.14
CA ALA A 90 -9.54 1.14 -14.54
C ALA A 90 -8.17 1.54 -15.10
N ALA A 91 -8.04 1.68 -16.41
CA ALA A 91 -6.80 2.11 -17.08
C ALA A 91 -6.37 3.51 -16.62
N THR A 92 -7.30 4.46 -16.59
CA THR A 92 -7.06 5.84 -16.10
C THR A 92 -6.60 5.83 -14.65
N GLY A 93 -7.25 5.03 -13.81
CA GLY A 93 -6.87 4.90 -12.39
C GLY A 93 -5.47 4.34 -12.20
N VAL A 94 -5.09 3.32 -12.96
CA VAL A 94 -3.73 2.73 -12.94
C VAL A 94 -2.69 3.75 -13.40
N GLN A 95 -2.96 4.47 -14.50
CA GLN A 95 -2.05 5.50 -15.01
C GLN A 95 -1.83 6.61 -13.97
N THR A 96 -2.91 7.13 -13.41
CA THR A 96 -2.86 8.19 -12.39
C THR A 96 -2.05 7.74 -11.16
N ALA A 97 -2.22 6.51 -10.71
CA ALA A 97 -1.46 5.95 -9.59
C ALA A 97 0.03 5.78 -9.94
N ALA A 98 0.34 5.31 -11.14
CA ALA A 98 1.71 5.15 -11.61
C ALA A 98 2.43 6.49 -11.69
N ASP A 99 1.79 7.54 -12.21
CA ASP A 99 2.34 8.89 -12.28
C ASP A 99 2.57 9.48 -10.88
N ALA A 100 1.62 9.32 -9.96
CA ALA A 100 1.78 9.77 -8.58
C ALA A 100 2.94 9.06 -7.86
N LEU A 101 3.13 7.77 -8.08
CA LEU A 101 4.27 7.02 -7.54
C LEU A 101 5.59 7.48 -8.12
N LYS A 102 5.64 7.73 -9.43
CA LYS A 102 6.83 8.26 -10.10
C LYS A 102 7.20 9.64 -9.55
N ASP A 103 6.23 10.53 -9.42
CA ASP A 103 6.42 11.87 -8.85
C ASP A 103 6.95 11.76 -7.40
N ALA A 104 6.41 10.85 -6.60
CA ALA A 104 6.84 10.63 -5.23
C ALA A 104 8.27 10.08 -5.15
N VAL A 105 8.69 9.19 -6.03
CA VAL A 105 10.07 8.70 -6.10
C VAL A 105 11.04 9.83 -6.40
N ILE A 106 10.66 10.76 -7.29
CA ILE A 106 11.47 11.93 -7.64
C ILE A 106 11.53 12.90 -6.45
N ALA A 107 10.39 13.25 -5.87
CA ALA A 107 10.30 14.22 -4.77
C ALA A 107 10.97 13.71 -3.48
N CYS A 108 10.90 12.41 -3.20
CA CYS A 108 11.46 11.78 -1.99
C CYS A 108 12.85 11.17 -2.22
N LYS A 109 13.55 11.50 -3.30
CA LYS A 109 14.85 10.89 -3.64
C LYS A 109 15.87 10.98 -2.51
N ALA A 110 15.93 12.11 -1.81
CA ALA A 110 16.86 12.33 -0.71
C ALA A 110 16.52 11.44 0.50
N GLU A 111 15.25 11.33 0.86
CA GLU A 111 14.75 10.49 1.94
C GLU A 111 14.93 9.00 1.64
N ILE A 112 14.65 8.59 0.38
CA ILE A 112 14.82 7.21 -0.07
C ILE A 112 16.29 6.79 0.03
N SER A 113 17.22 7.63 -0.41
CA SER A 113 18.66 7.33 -0.33
C SER A 113 19.26 7.57 1.05
N GLY A 114 18.68 8.45 1.86
CA GLY A 114 19.11 8.79 3.21
C GLY A 114 18.48 7.89 4.26
N VAL A 115 17.42 8.38 4.94
CA VAL A 115 16.78 7.70 6.07
C VAL A 115 16.21 6.33 5.72
N CYS A 116 15.75 6.13 4.48
CA CYS A 116 15.25 4.86 3.98
C CYS A 116 16.28 4.01 3.20
N GLY A 117 17.53 4.47 3.08
CA GLY A 117 18.55 3.84 2.23
C GLY A 117 18.95 2.42 2.62
N LYS A 118 18.62 1.98 3.85
CA LYS A 118 18.82 0.60 4.32
C LYS A 118 17.56 -0.28 4.16
N THR A 119 16.45 0.32 3.71
CA THR A 119 15.18 -0.40 3.52
C THR A 119 15.21 -1.14 2.19
N LEU A 120 15.07 -2.46 2.25
CA LEU A 120 14.99 -3.28 1.03
C LEU A 120 13.71 -2.93 0.25
N PRO A 121 13.80 -2.71 -1.08
CA PRO A 121 12.61 -2.43 -1.90
C PRO A 121 11.65 -3.62 -1.98
N GLY A 122 10.43 -3.36 -2.42
CA GLY A 122 9.35 -4.34 -2.57
C GLY A 122 8.32 -4.31 -1.45
N GLN A 123 7.13 -4.83 -1.71
CA GLN A 123 6.00 -4.94 -0.76
C GLN A 123 5.65 -3.62 -0.03
N GLY A 124 5.88 -2.48 -0.65
CA GLY A 124 5.59 -1.18 -0.06
C GLY A 124 6.54 -0.73 1.06
N ARG A 125 7.65 -1.44 1.32
CA ARG A 125 8.57 -1.12 2.44
C ARG A 125 9.16 0.29 2.36
N ILE A 126 9.51 0.77 1.16
CA ILE A 126 10.00 2.15 0.98
C ILE A 126 8.88 3.15 1.32
N ALA A 127 7.66 2.92 0.84
CA ALA A 127 6.51 3.76 1.18
C ALA A 127 6.26 3.78 2.69
N ALA A 128 6.30 2.63 3.35
CA ALA A 128 6.17 2.52 4.79
C ALA A 128 7.27 3.29 5.54
N CYS A 129 8.52 3.22 5.08
CA CYS A 129 9.63 4.01 5.64
C CYS A 129 9.37 5.51 5.48
N LEU A 130 8.97 5.99 4.30
CA LEU A 130 8.66 7.39 4.05
C LEU A 130 7.52 7.89 4.94
N LEU A 131 6.44 7.12 5.08
CA LEU A 131 5.33 7.43 5.98
C LEU A 131 5.77 7.56 7.44
N SER A 132 6.63 6.66 7.92
CA SER A 132 7.16 6.71 9.29
C SER A 132 8.07 7.91 9.54
N ASN A 133 8.69 8.46 8.51
CA ASN A 133 9.60 9.59 8.59
C ASN A 133 9.01 10.89 8.00
N LYS A 134 7.70 10.93 7.76
CA LYS A 134 6.99 12.05 7.14
C LYS A 134 7.22 13.38 7.85
N SER A 135 7.32 13.36 9.19
CA SER A 135 7.54 14.58 10.00
C SER A 135 8.91 15.25 9.80
N THR A 136 9.89 14.51 9.31
CA THR A 136 11.26 14.99 9.08
C THR A 136 11.62 15.06 7.58
N ALA A 137 10.70 14.68 6.72
CA ALA A 137 10.89 14.70 5.27
C ALA A 137 10.81 16.13 4.71
N SER A 138 11.40 16.33 3.55
CA SER A 138 11.29 17.60 2.80
C SER A 138 9.83 17.91 2.43
N ALA A 139 9.50 19.18 2.30
CA ALA A 139 8.14 19.63 1.98
C ALA A 139 7.61 18.98 0.70
N GLY A 140 8.43 18.86 -0.35
CA GLY A 140 8.03 18.22 -1.61
C GLY A 140 7.75 16.72 -1.43
N CYS A 141 8.53 16.02 -0.60
CA CYS A 141 8.29 14.62 -0.30
C CYS A 141 6.99 14.44 0.52
N VAL A 142 6.75 15.30 1.51
CA VAL A 142 5.50 15.31 2.31
C VAL A 142 4.28 15.48 1.41
N GLU A 143 4.31 16.45 0.49
CA GLU A 143 3.22 16.71 -0.45
C GLU A 143 2.96 15.50 -1.36
N ALA A 144 4.01 14.91 -1.92
CA ALA A 144 3.88 13.75 -2.79
C ALA A 144 3.31 12.52 -2.05
N VAL A 145 3.74 12.29 -0.81
CA VAL A 145 3.19 11.21 0.03
C VAL A 145 1.73 11.48 0.37
N GLN A 146 1.35 12.73 0.70
CA GLN A 146 -0.04 13.09 0.96
C GLN A 146 -0.94 12.90 -0.24
N LYS A 147 -0.45 13.19 -1.45
CA LYS A 147 -1.17 12.92 -2.70
C LYS A 147 -1.51 11.43 -2.84
N ILE A 148 -0.56 10.54 -2.58
CA ILE A 148 -0.80 9.08 -2.61
C ILE A 148 -1.80 8.66 -1.54
N GLU A 149 -1.68 9.17 -0.30
CA GLU A 149 -2.63 8.90 0.78
C GLU A 149 -4.05 9.34 0.40
N SER A 150 -4.20 10.52 -0.20
CA SER A 150 -5.51 11.05 -0.64
C SER A 150 -6.14 10.21 -1.74
N MET A 151 -5.35 9.69 -2.67
CA MET A 151 -5.83 8.78 -3.72
C MET A 151 -6.28 7.43 -3.14
N ALA A 152 -5.59 6.94 -2.12
CA ALA A 152 -5.99 5.74 -1.39
C ALA A 152 -7.28 5.98 -0.55
N ALA A 153 -7.61 7.20 -0.20
CA ALA A 153 -8.81 7.56 0.56
C ALA A 153 -10.07 7.72 -0.29
N GLN A 154 -9.97 7.92 -1.60
CA GLN A 154 -11.09 8.03 -2.57
C GLN A 154 -11.60 6.65 -3.01
#